data_5356842865608702650514fa06b1b3fa
#
_entry.id   5356842865608702650514fa06b1b3fa
#
_cell.length_a   1.000
_cell.length_b   1.000
_cell.length_c   1.000
_cell.angle_alpha   90.00
_cell.angle_beta   90.00
_cell.angle_gamma   90.00
#
_symmetry.space_group_name_H-M   'P 1'
#
loop_
_entity.id
_entity.type
_entity.pdbx_description
1 polymer ?
#
loop_
_entity_poly.entity_id
_entity_poly.type
_entity_poly.pdbx_seq_one_letter_code
_entity_poly.pdbx_strand_id
1 'polypeptide(L)'
;VFFFLVAALVATTTMTRMVDENRLQLGTLKALGYSNAKIAGKYLFYALSASVLGSIVGMVIGFVVFPLIIWYAYQMIFSMSTFTLHFYPGMAAASVAISAAVIGFATWNACRASLKEKTAALLLPRAPVAGKRIFLEYITPLWQHMSFSQKTTARNLFRYKKRFFMTVLGVAGCTALLLIGFGIQDSILPIVDKQSRQLTHNDLTISLSDEKALTMEQGLADTLDSSS
;
A
#
# COMPACT_ATOMS: atom_id res chain seq x y z
N VAL A 1 8.04 2.17 -3.41
CA VAL A 1 7.99 0.78 -3.91
C VAL A 1 7.05 -0.08 -3.06
N PHE A 2 7.20 -0.08 -1.74
CA PHE A 2 6.40 -0.91 -0.82
C PHE A 2 4.90 -0.65 -0.93
N PHE A 3 4.46 0.61 -0.95
CA PHE A 3 3.04 0.99 -1.11
C PHE A 3 2.44 0.46 -2.41
N PHE A 4 3.18 0.55 -3.52
CA PHE A 4 2.74 0.00 -4.80
C PHE A 4 2.59 -1.51 -4.76
N LEU A 5 3.48 -2.22 -4.05
CA LEU A 5 3.39 -3.66 -3.89
C LEU A 5 2.13 -4.07 -3.12
N VAL A 6 1.84 -3.40 -2.01
CA VAL A 6 0.61 -3.64 -1.23
C VAL A 6 -0.63 -3.32 -2.06
N ALA A 7 -0.64 -2.17 -2.75
CA ALA A 7 -1.75 -1.80 -3.63
C ALA A 7 -1.97 -2.82 -4.75
N ALA A 8 -0.88 -3.30 -5.39
CA ALA A 8 -0.94 -4.35 -6.40
C ALA A 8 -1.54 -5.66 -5.87
N LEU A 9 -1.15 -6.05 -4.66
CA LEU A 9 -1.63 -7.26 -4.01
C LEU A 9 -3.13 -7.15 -3.67
N VAL A 10 -3.55 -6.03 -3.08
CA VAL A 10 -4.96 -5.77 -2.77
C VAL A 10 -5.79 -5.72 -4.05
N ALA A 11 -5.33 -5.00 -5.08
CA ALA A 11 -6.00 -4.92 -6.37
C ALA A 11 -6.15 -6.29 -7.03
N THR A 12 -5.09 -7.10 -7.06
CA THR A 12 -5.11 -8.46 -7.61
C THR A 12 -6.11 -9.34 -6.88
N THR A 13 -6.15 -9.25 -5.55
CA THR A 13 -7.09 -9.99 -4.70
C THR A 13 -8.52 -9.61 -5.02
N THR A 14 -8.81 -8.31 -5.05
CA THR A 14 -10.14 -7.76 -5.30
C THR A 14 -10.63 -8.12 -6.70
N MET A 15 -9.80 -7.97 -7.72
CA MET A 15 -10.16 -8.29 -9.11
C MET A 15 -10.37 -9.79 -9.33
N THR A 16 -9.54 -10.63 -8.72
CA THR A 16 -9.73 -12.09 -8.79
C THR A 16 -11.07 -12.48 -8.13
N ARG A 17 -11.38 -11.89 -7.00
CA ARG A 17 -12.65 -12.13 -6.30
C ARG A 17 -13.85 -11.68 -7.13
N MET A 18 -13.79 -10.46 -7.69
CA MET A 18 -14.83 -9.91 -8.54
C MET A 18 -15.10 -10.78 -9.77
N VAL A 19 -14.07 -11.27 -10.44
CA VAL A 19 -14.19 -12.18 -11.58
C VAL A 19 -14.77 -13.52 -11.16
N ASP A 20 -14.37 -14.07 -10.01
CA ASP A 20 -14.91 -15.32 -9.46
C ASP A 20 -16.40 -15.19 -9.07
N GLU A 21 -16.81 -14.06 -8.52
CA GLU A 21 -18.22 -13.77 -8.14
C GLU A 21 -19.11 -13.62 -9.39
N ASN A 22 -18.59 -13.02 -10.47
CA ASN A 22 -19.32 -12.84 -11.73
C ASN A 22 -19.15 -14.02 -12.73
N ARG A 23 -18.73 -15.19 -12.24
CA ARG A 23 -18.43 -16.36 -13.09
C ARG A 23 -19.61 -16.81 -13.96
N LEU A 24 -20.84 -16.80 -13.41
CA LEU A 24 -22.06 -17.13 -14.13
C LEU A 24 -22.28 -16.18 -15.31
N GLN A 25 -22.10 -14.87 -15.09
CA GLN A 25 -22.22 -13.86 -16.13
C GLN A 25 -21.16 -14.03 -17.22
N LEU A 26 -19.93 -14.41 -16.86
CA LEU A 26 -18.88 -14.77 -17.82
C LEU A 26 -19.29 -15.98 -18.67
N GLY A 27 -19.89 -17.00 -18.04
CA GLY A 27 -20.40 -18.19 -18.72
C GLY A 27 -21.52 -17.88 -19.69
N THR A 28 -22.49 -17.05 -19.31
CA THR A 28 -23.59 -16.66 -20.20
C THR A 28 -23.11 -15.85 -21.39
N LEU A 29 -22.23 -14.88 -21.21
CA LEU A 29 -21.65 -14.13 -22.33
C LEU A 29 -20.86 -15.03 -23.29
N LYS A 30 -20.13 -15.99 -22.74
CA LYS A 30 -19.39 -16.96 -23.55
C LYS A 30 -20.32 -17.92 -24.30
N ALA A 31 -21.44 -18.33 -23.69
CA ALA A 31 -22.47 -19.14 -24.35
C ALA A 31 -23.19 -18.39 -25.49
N LEU A 32 -23.34 -17.07 -25.35
CA LEU A 32 -23.88 -16.19 -26.40
C LEU A 32 -22.88 -15.91 -27.55
N GLY A 33 -21.69 -16.52 -27.52
CA GLY A 33 -20.71 -16.40 -28.60
C GLY A 33 -19.76 -15.19 -28.51
N TYR A 34 -19.77 -14.45 -27.39
CA TYR A 34 -18.80 -13.36 -27.22
C TYR A 34 -17.38 -13.90 -27.10
N SER A 35 -16.44 -13.27 -27.81
CA SER A 35 -15.04 -13.63 -27.72
C SER A 35 -14.45 -13.34 -26.32
N ASN A 36 -13.50 -14.17 -25.89
CA ASN A 36 -12.84 -14.01 -24.60
C ASN A 36 -12.22 -12.61 -24.41
N ALA A 37 -11.73 -12.00 -25.50
CA ALA A 37 -11.17 -10.66 -25.47
C ALA A 37 -12.23 -9.58 -25.19
N LYS A 38 -13.43 -9.70 -25.79
CA LYS A 38 -14.53 -8.74 -25.52
C LYS A 38 -15.03 -8.86 -24.08
N ILE A 39 -15.12 -10.09 -23.57
CA ILE A 39 -15.52 -10.34 -22.18
C ILE A 39 -14.49 -9.78 -21.20
N ALA A 40 -13.19 -10.06 -21.41
CA ALA A 40 -12.12 -9.52 -20.60
C ALA A 40 -12.05 -7.99 -20.69
N GLY A 41 -12.30 -7.41 -21.87
CA GLY A 41 -12.32 -5.98 -22.11
C GLY A 41 -13.32 -5.23 -21.20
N LYS A 42 -14.49 -5.80 -20.95
CA LYS A 42 -15.49 -5.23 -20.03
C LYS A 42 -14.92 -5.06 -18.61
N TYR A 43 -14.30 -6.12 -18.09
CA TYR A 43 -13.71 -6.09 -16.73
C TYR A 43 -12.46 -5.21 -16.67
N LEU A 44 -11.68 -5.22 -17.76
CA LEU A 44 -10.51 -4.37 -17.87
C LEU A 44 -10.87 -2.89 -17.91
N PHE A 45 -11.91 -2.53 -18.67
CA PHE A 45 -12.42 -1.15 -18.70
C PHE A 45 -12.88 -0.68 -17.33
N TYR A 46 -13.65 -1.52 -16.63
CA TYR A 46 -14.08 -1.22 -15.26
C TYR A 46 -12.89 -1.03 -14.30
N ALA A 47 -11.93 -1.94 -14.34
CA ALA A 47 -10.75 -1.89 -13.47
C ALA A 47 -9.86 -0.67 -13.76
N LEU A 48 -9.66 -0.35 -15.04
CA LEU A 48 -8.87 0.81 -15.45
C LEU A 48 -9.57 2.12 -15.11
N SER A 49 -10.87 2.24 -15.35
CA SER A 49 -11.62 3.45 -14.97
C SER A 49 -11.58 3.69 -13.46
N ALA A 50 -11.79 2.65 -12.66
CA ALA A 50 -11.67 2.74 -11.21
C ALA A 50 -10.25 3.12 -10.76
N SER A 51 -9.22 2.55 -11.42
CA SER A 51 -7.82 2.86 -11.13
C SER A 51 -7.48 4.31 -11.44
N VAL A 52 -7.88 4.81 -12.59
CA VAL A 52 -7.62 6.20 -13.00
C VAL A 52 -8.34 7.18 -12.08
N LEU A 53 -9.62 6.97 -11.82
CA LEU A 53 -10.38 7.82 -10.89
C LEU A 53 -9.79 7.79 -9.48
N GLY A 54 -9.47 6.62 -8.96
CA GLY A 54 -8.83 6.46 -7.66
C GLY A 54 -7.45 7.13 -7.60
N SER A 55 -6.68 7.04 -8.67
CA SER A 55 -5.36 7.69 -8.77
C SER A 55 -5.48 9.22 -8.80
N ILE A 56 -6.46 9.77 -9.51
CA ILE A 56 -6.71 11.21 -9.55
C ILE A 56 -7.11 11.72 -8.16
N VAL A 57 -8.08 11.07 -7.52
CA VAL A 57 -8.52 11.43 -6.17
C VAL A 57 -7.37 11.30 -5.17
N GLY A 58 -6.63 10.18 -5.21
CA GLY A 58 -5.48 9.95 -4.34
C GLY A 58 -4.36 10.97 -4.57
N MET A 59 -4.14 11.39 -5.80
CA MET A 59 -3.15 12.42 -6.14
C MET A 59 -3.57 13.79 -5.57
N VAL A 60 -4.83 14.20 -5.75
CA VAL A 60 -5.33 15.48 -5.22
C VAL A 60 -5.21 15.51 -3.70
N ILE A 61 -5.68 14.47 -3.02
CA ILE A 61 -5.58 14.37 -1.56
C ILE A 61 -4.10 14.34 -1.13
N GLY A 62 -3.29 13.51 -1.77
CA GLY A 62 -1.88 13.36 -1.44
C GLY A 62 -1.07 14.64 -1.66
N PHE A 63 -1.35 15.36 -2.75
CA PHE A 63 -0.67 16.60 -3.08
C PHE A 63 -1.03 17.78 -2.14
N VAL A 64 -2.20 17.75 -1.54
CA VAL A 64 -2.63 18.79 -0.57
C VAL A 64 -2.24 18.38 0.86
N VAL A 65 -2.59 17.16 1.28
CA VAL A 65 -2.48 16.75 2.68
C VAL A 65 -1.03 16.50 3.10
N PHE A 66 -0.24 15.78 2.28
CA PHE A 66 1.13 15.44 2.68
C PHE A 66 2.06 16.64 2.80
N PRO A 67 2.11 17.58 1.84
CA PRO A 67 2.93 18.78 1.99
C PRO A 67 2.51 19.64 3.17
N LEU A 68 1.22 19.71 3.46
CA LEU A 68 0.70 20.48 4.59
C LEU A 68 1.11 19.87 5.93
N ILE A 69 1.05 18.55 6.09
CA ILE A 69 1.51 17.84 7.30
C ILE A 69 3.02 18.04 7.46
N ILE A 70 3.79 17.88 6.38
CA ILE A 70 5.25 18.06 6.41
C ILE A 70 5.60 19.50 6.79
N TRP A 71 4.91 20.48 6.21
CA TRP A 71 5.09 21.89 6.53
C TRP A 71 4.87 22.17 8.01
N TYR A 72 3.75 21.71 8.60
CA TYR A 72 3.50 21.87 10.03
C TYR A 72 4.55 21.20 10.91
N ALA A 73 5.01 20.00 10.53
CA ALA A 73 6.04 19.29 11.30
C ALA A 73 7.39 20.04 11.27
N TYR A 74 7.78 20.59 10.11
CA TYR A 74 9.04 21.32 9.97
C TYR A 74 9.00 22.73 10.57
N GLN A 75 7.85 23.39 10.63
CA GLN A 75 7.71 24.68 11.31
C GLN A 75 8.07 24.63 12.81
N MET A 76 7.93 23.46 13.46
CA MET A 76 8.35 23.28 14.85
C MET A 76 9.87 23.34 15.04
N ILE A 77 10.63 23.00 13.99
CA ILE A 77 12.09 22.83 14.08
C ILE A 77 12.83 23.98 13.39
N PHE A 78 12.27 24.48 12.28
CA PHE A 78 12.87 25.52 11.46
C PHE A 78 11.87 26.65 11.17
N SER A 79 12.32 27.91 11.30
CA SER A 79 11.50 29.05 10.88
C SER A 79 11.56 29.18 9.35
N MET A 80 10.70 28.45 8.65
CA MET A 80 10.55 28.54 7.19
C MET A 80 9.57 29.64 6.82
N SER A 81 9.97 30.61 6.02
CA SER A 81 9.15 31.77 5.69
C SER A 81 8.23 31.61 4.49
N THR A 82 8.44 30.64 3.58
CA THR A 82 7.65 30.48 2.35
C THR A 82 7.39 29.03 2.01
N PHE A 83 6.10 28.71 1.82
CA PHE A 83 5.63 27.42 1.34
C PHE A 83 5.37 27.51 -0.17
N THR A 84 6.21 26.86 -0.99
CA THR A 84 6.03 26.79 -2.44
C THR A 84 5.67 25.37 -2.86
N LEU A 85 4.46 25.19 -3.38
CA LEU A 85 3.99 23.91 -3.91
C LEU A 85 4.43 23.80 -5.39
N HIS A 86 5.35 22.88 -5.69
CA HIS A 86 5.76 22.58 -7.05
C HIS A 86 5.10 21.28 -7.53
N PHE A 87 4.21 21.41 -8.52
CA PHE A 87 3.56 20.25 -9.15
C PHE A 87 4.43 19.74 -10.30
N TYR A 88 4.80 18.44 -10.22
CA TYR A 88 5.54 17.75 -11.27
C TYR A 88 4.62 16.85 -12.09
N PRO A 89 4.07 17.34 -13.23
CA PRO A 89 3.07 16.59 -14.01
C PRO A 89 3.62 15.27 -14.57
N GLY A 90 4.91 15.19 -14.85
CA GLY A 90 5.55 13.98 -15.32
C GLY A 90 5.54 12.84 -14.29
N MET A 91 5.84 13.13 -13.03
CA MET A 91 5.78 12.15 -11.95
C MET A 91 4.35 11.73 -11.64
N ALA A 92 3.41 12.68 -11.71
CA ALA A 92 1.99 12.39 -11.53
C ALA A 92 1.47 11.44 -12.62
N ALA A 93 1.75 11.73 -13.89
CA ALA A 93 1.38 10.88 -15.01
C ALA A 93 2.03 9.49 -14.94
N ALA A 94 3.32 9.41 -14.55
CA ALA A 94 4.01 8.14 -14.37
C ALA A 94 3.35 7.29 -13.26
N SER A 95 2.97 7.89 -12.13
CA SER A 95 2.30 7.19 -11.03
C SER A 95 0.93 6.63 -11.45
N VAL A 96 0.13 7.40 -12.18
CA VAL A 96 -1.15 6.94 -12.74
C VAL A 96 -0.94 5.80 -13.73
N ALA A 97 0.04 5.93 -14.63
CA ALA A 97 0.35 4.91 -15.63
C ALA A 97 0.80 3.59 -14.98
N ILE A 98 1.68 3.65 -13.99
CA ILE A 98 2.14 2.47 -13.24
C ILE A 98 0.98 1.80 -12.51
N SER A 99 0.13 2.58 -11.82
CA SER A 99 -1.05 2.05 -11.12
C SER A 99 -2.02 1.38 -12.10
N ALA A 100 -2.32 2.02 -13.23
CA ALA A 100 -3.18 1.47 -14.27
C ALA A 100 -2.59 0.19 -14.89
N ALA A 101 -1.29 0.16 -15.14
CA ALA A 101 -0.60 -1.01 -15.68
C ALA A 101 -0.67 -2.20 -14.71
N VAL A 102 -0.41 -1.99 -13.42
CA VAL A 102 -0.47 -3.03 -12.38
C VAL A 102 -1.88 -3.59 -12.25
N ILE A 103 -2.89 -2.73 -12.16
CA ILE A 103 -4.29 -3.14 -12.02
C ILE A 103 -4.79 -3.80 -13.31
N GLY A 104 -4.42 -3.26 -14.47
CA GLY A 104 -4.74 -3.85 -15.77
C GLY A 104 -4.15 -5.26 -15.92
N PHE A 105 -2.88 -5.44 -15.57
CA PHE A 105 -2.22 -6.73 -15.60
C PHE A 105 -2.85 -7.73 -14.62
N ALA A 106 -3.17 -7.31 -13.41
CA ALA A 106 -3.84 -8.13 -12.40
C ALA A 106 -5.22 -8.60 -12.90
N THR A 107 -6.02 -7.68 -13.45
CA THR A 107 -7.35 -7.95 -14.01
C THR A 107 -7.28 -8.87 -15.21
N TRP A 108 -6.33 -8.63 -16.12
CA TRP A 108 -6.11 -9.49 -17.28
C TRP A 108 -5.80 -10.93 -16.87
N ASN A 109 -4.88 -11.12 -15.92
CA ASN A 109 -4.53 -12.45 -15.42
C ASN A 109 -5.73 -13.15 -14.75
N ALA A 110 -6.52 -12.42 -13.95
CA ALA A 110 -7.72 -12.96 -13.31
C ALA A 110 -8.77 -13.39 -14.35
N CYS A 111 -9.06 -12.54 -15.35
CA CYS A 111 -9.99 -12.86 -16.41
C CYS A 111 -9.50 -14.04 -17.27
N ARG A 112 -8.22 -14.02 -17.65
CA ARG A 112 -7.64 -15.11 -18.45
C ARG A 112 -7.71 -16.46 -17.75
N ALA A 113 -7.48 -16.49 -16.44
CA ALA A 113 -7.60 -17.71 -15.64
C ALA A 113 -9.02 -18.28 -15.66
N SER A 114 -10.03 -17.43 -15.48
CA SER A 114 -11.45 -17.85 -15.49
C SER A 114 -11.97 -18.19 -16.89
N LEU A 115 -11.57 -17.43 -17.92
CA LEU A 115 -12.01 -17.64 -19.29
C LEU A 115 -11.38 -18.87 -19.96
N LYS A 116 -10.31 -19.45 -19.42
CA LYS A 116 -9.76 -20.75 -19.88
C LYS A 116 -10.69 -21.92 -19.59
N GLU A 117 -11.60 -21.79 -18.63
CA GLU A 117 -12.55 -22.84 -18.31
C GLU A 117 -13.59 -23.03 -19.44
N LYS A 118 -14.08 -24.27 -19.60
CA LYS A 118 -15.14 -24.58 -20.57
C LYS A 118 -16.43 -23.86 -20.19
N THR A 119 -17.19 -23.40 -21.21
CA THR A 119 -18.45 -22.64 -21.01
C THR A 119 -19.43 -23.38 -20.09
N ALA A 120 -19.62 -24.69 -20.28
CA ALA A 120 -20.47 -25.52 -19.44
C ALA A 120 -20.02 -25.53 -17.98
N ALA A 121 -18.72 -25.52 -17.72
CA ALA A 121 -18.18 -25.47 -16.35
C ALA A 121 -18.33 -24.08 -15.68
N LEU A 122 -18.43 -23.01 -16.47
CA LEU A 122 -18.70 -21.67 -15.97
C LEU A 122 -20.17 -21.47 -15.55
N LEU A 123 -21.09 -22.13 -16.23
CA LEU A 123 -22.53 -22.07 -15.97
C LEU A 123 -22.94 -22.92 -14.76
N LEU A 124 -22.14 -23.93 -14.43
CA LEU A 124 -22.39 -24.77 -13.25
C LEU A 124 -21.75 -24.16 -11.99
N PRO A 125 -22.43 -24.23 -10.85
CA PRO A 125 -21.80 -23.92 -9.57
C PRO A 125 -20.54 -24.76 -9.39
N ARG A 126 -19.46 -24.13 -8.87
CA ARG A 126 -18.24 -24.91 -8.57
C ARG A 126 -18.58 -26.08 -7.66
N ALA A 127 -18.36 -27.28 -8.13
CA ALA A 127 -18.43 -28.46 -7.27
C ALA A 127 -17.54 -28.25 -6.03
N PRO A 128 -18.03 -28.61 -4.85
CA PRO A 128 -17.23 -28.53 -3.64
C PRO A 128 -15.93 -29.31 -3.85
N VAL A 129 -14.79 -28.67 -3.64
CA VAL A 129 -13.49 -29.33 -3.77
C VAL A 129 -13.46 -30.49 -2.76
N ALA A 130 -13.25 -31.70 -3.24
CA ALA A 130 -13.13 -32.89 -2.38
C ALA A 130 -12.11 -32.63 -1.28
N GLY A 131 -12.47 -32.89 -0.04
CA GLY A 131 -11.61 -32.67 1.11
C GLY A 131 -10.38 -33.59 1.06
N LYS A 132 -9.23 -33.04 0.81
CA LYS A 132 -7.95 -33.75 1.00
C LYS A 132 -7.57 -33.66 2.48
N ARG A 133 -6.89 -34.70 2.99
CA ARG A 133 -6.32 -34.64 4.33
C ARG A 133 -5.42 -33.42 4.46
N ILE A 134 -5.56 -32.68 5.55
CA ILE A 134 -4.80 -31.48 5.84
C ILE A 134 -3.59 -31.80 6.71
N PHE A 135 -2.55 -30.99 6.64
CA PHE A 135 -1.32 -31.18 7.41
C PHE A 135 -1.58 -31.25 8.92
N LEU A 136 -2.57 -30.52 9.44
CA LEU A 136 -2.95 -30.57 10.85
C LEU A 136 -3.48 -31.94 11.28
N GLU A 137 -4.02 -32.75 10.38
CA GLU A 137 -4.49 -34.12 10.69
C GLU A 137 -3.34 -35.08 10.96
N TYR A 138 -2.12 -34.78 10.53
CA TYR A 138 -0.92 -35.57 10.84
C TYR A 138 -0.41 -35.32 12.26
N ILE A 139 -0.74 -34.18 12.87
CA ILE A 139 -0.40 -33.85 14.24
C ILE A 139 -1.51 -34.37 15.15
N THR A 140 -1.51 -35.68 15.40
CA THR A 140 -2.56 -36.40 16.12
C THR A 140 -2.91 -35.79 17.49
N PRO A 141 -1.94 -35.40 18.37
CA PRO A 141 -2.28 -34.88 19.69
C PRO A 141 -3.04 -33.53 19.61
N LEU A 142 -2.66 -32.63 18.67
CA LEU A 142 -3.32 -31.36 18.50
C LEU A 142 -4.73 -31.53 17.91
N TRP A 143 -4.85 -32.45 16.94
CA TRP A 143 -6.14 -32.72 16.27
C TRP A 143 -7.18 -33.32 17.21
N GLN A 144 -6.79 -34.18 18.13
CA GLN A 144 -7.71 -34.80 19.09
C GLN A 144 -8.31 -33.77 20.07
N HIS A 145 -7.54 -32.77 20.52
CA HIS A 145 -7.99 -31.75 21.45
C HIS A 145 -8.83 -30.63 20.81
N MET A 146 -8.91 -30.57 19.48
CA MET A 146 -9.73 -29.58 18.78
C MET A 146 -11.20 -29.95 18.78
N SER A 147 -12.09 -28.96 19.04
CA SER A 147 -13.53 -29.12 18.93
C SER A 147 -13.97 -29.34 17.47
N PHE A 148 -15.19 -29.87 17.26
CA PHE A 148 -15.75 -30.12 15.93
C PHE A 148 -15.75 -28.84 15.06
N SER A 149 -16.11 -27.70 15.64
CA SER A 149 -16.10 -26.40 14.94
C SER A 149 -14.72 -26.01 14.46
N GLN A 150 -13.71 -26.15 15.31
CA GLN A 150 -12.30 -25.86 14.96
C GLN A 150 -11.79 -26.78 13.86
N LYS A 151 -12.11 -28.08 13.92
CA LYS A 151 -11.76 -29.06 12.87
C LYS A 151 -12.36 -28.68 11.52
N THR A 152 -13.65 -28.29 11.52
CA THR A 152 -14.36 -27.88 10.30
C THR A 152 -13.78 -26.58 9.75
N THR A 153 -13.49 -25.61 10.61
CA THR A 153 -12.85 -24.35 10.21
C THR A 153 -11.48 -24.60 9.61
N ALA A 154 -10.64 -25.41 10.25
CA ALA A 154 -9.31 -25.76 9.74
C ALA A 154 -9.43 -26.43 8.36
N ARG A 155 -10.33 -27.40 8.18
CA ARG A 155 -10.56 -28.04 6.87
C ARG A 155 -11.00 -27.06 5.80
N ASN A 156 -11.89 -26.13 6.12
CA ASN A 156 -12.33 -25.09 5.19
C ASN A 156 -11.19 -24.13 4.81
N LEU A 157 -10.38 -23.74 5.78
CA LEU A 157 -9.22 -22.86 5.58
C LEU A 157 -8.22 -23.48 4.58
N PHE A 158 -7.85 -24.73 4.81
CA PHE A 158 -6.92 -25.46 3.95
C PHE A 158 -7.54 -25.87 2.59
N ARG A 159 -8.88 -25.98 2.51
CA ARG A 159 -9.58 -26.22 1.25
C ARG A 159 -9.48 -25.02 0.31
N TYR A 160 -9.60 -23.82 0.84
CA TYR A 160 -9.57 -22.57 0.08
C TYR A 160 -8.28 -21.76 0.30
N LYS A 161 -7.13 -22.43 0.30
CA LYS A 161 -5.79 -21.85 0.59
C LYS A 161 -5.54 -20.54 -0.13
N LYS A 162 -5.85 -20.46 -1.44
CA LYS A 162 -5.63 -19.27 -2.24
C LYS A 162 -6.37 -18.05 -1.66
N ARG A 163 -7.65 -18.22 -1.31
CA ARG A 163 -8.48 -17.15 -0.73
C ARG A 163 -7.98 -16.74 0.65
N PHE A 164 -7.60 -17.74 1.47
CA PHE A 164 -7.04 -17.50 2.80
C PHE A 164 -5.75 -16.68 2.73
N PHE A 165 -4.76 -17.13 1.96
CA PHE A 165 -3.49 -16.41 1.82
C PHE A 165 -3.68 -15.01 1.24
N MET A 166 -4.55 -14.83 0.26
CA MET A 166 -4.86 -13.51 -0.29
C MET A 166 -5.40 -12.56 0.78
N THR A 167 -6.35 -13.05 1.61
CA THR A 167 -6.92 -12.22 2.69
C THR A 167 -5.88 -11.89 3.75
N VAL A 168 -5.11 -12.91 4.20
CA VAL A 168 -4.04 -12.71 5.20
C VAL A 168 -2.99 -11.73 4.71
N LEU A 169 -2.51 -11.88 3.47
CA LEU A 169 -1.50 -10.98 2.90
C LEU A 169 -2.05 -9.55 2.73
N GLY A 170 -3.32 -9.40 2.33
CA GLY A 170 -3.96 -8.08 2.22
C GLY A 170 -4.04 -7.38 3.57
N VAL A 171 -4.58 -8.06 4.59
CA VAL A 171 -4.69 -7.50 5.94
C VAL A 171 -3.30 -7.23 6.54
N ALA A 172 -2.38 -8.19 6.43
CA ALA A 172 -1.01 -8.03 6.91
C ALA A 172 -0.29 -6.85 6.25
N GLY A 173 -0.47 -6.65 4.95
CA GLY A 173 0.07 -5.50 4.22
C GLY A 173 -0.46 -4.17 4.75
N CYS A 174 -1.77 -4.04 4.93
CA CYS A 174 -2.37 -2.83 5.49
C CYS A 174 -1.91 -2.58 6.94
N THR A 175 -1.87 -3.63 7.76
CA THR A 175 -1.40 -3.52 9.16
C THR A 175 0.07 -3.12 9.23
N ALA A 176 0.91 -3.69 8.36
CA ALA A 176 2.33 -3.33 8.26
C ALA A 176 2.53 -1.84 7.91
N LEU A 177 1.71 -1.29 7.00
CA LEU A 177 1.75 0.13 6.67
C LEU A 177 1.40 1.01 7.87
N LEU A 178 0.38 0.66 8.64
CA LEU A 178 0.01 1.38 9.85
C LEU A 178 1.12 1.32 10.90
N LEU A 179 1.71 0.13 11.14
CA LEU A 179 2.81 -0.04 12.08
C LEU A 179 4.05 0.76 11.68
N ILE A 180 4.38 0.80 10.38
CA ILE A 180 5.50 1.61 9.88
C ILE A 180 5.21 3.10 10.12
N GLY A 181 3.98 3.57 9.83
CA GLY A 181 3.59 4.96 10.05
C GLY A 181 3.72 5.39 11.52
N PHE A 182 3.13 4.64 12.43
CA PHE A 182 3.23 4.91 13.86
C PHE A 182 4.65 4.70 14.41
N GLY A 183 5.37 3.67 13.95
CA GLY A 183 6.74 3.41 14.36
C GLY A 183 7.71 4.53 13.98
N ILE A 184 7.55 5.15 12.82
CA ILE A 184 8.33 6.32 12.41
C ILE A 184 7.99 7.51 13.34
N GLN A 185 6.71 7.75 13.60
CA GLN A 185 6.26 8.82 14.50
C GLN A 185 6.87 8.66 15.90
N ASP A 186 6.77 7.47 16.49
CA ASP A 186 7.32 7.17 17.82
C ASP A 186 8.85 7.23 17.86
N SER A 187 9.52 7.01 16.72
CA SER A 187 10.97 7.11 16.64
C SER A 187 11.47 8.55 16.54
N ILE A 188 10.72 9.43 15.89
CA ILE A 188 11.13 10.83 15.68
C ILE A 188 10.94 11.66 16.94
N LEU A 189 9.83 11.50 17.66
CA LEU A 189 9.51 12.28 18.84
C LEU A 189 10.59 12.22 19.95
N PRO A 190 11.10 11.04 20.34
CA PRO A 190 12.16 10.96 21.35
C PRO A 190 13.50 11.52 20.89
N ILE A 191 13.78 11.51 19.57
CA ILE A 191 15.04 12.06 19.02
C ILE A 191 15.09 13.57 19.25
N VAL A 192 14.00 14.26 18.94
CA VAL A 192 13.88 15.72 19.14
C VAL A 192 14.06 16.09 20.62
N ASP A 193 13.42 15.34 21.53
CA ASP A 193 13.51 15.58 22.96
C ASP A 193 14.93 15.28 23.52
N LYS A 194 15.57 14.20 23.07
CA LYS A 194 16.95 13.86 23.44
C LYS A 194 17.97 14.86 22.89
N GLN A 195 17.79 15.29 21.65
CA GLN A 195 18.69 16.23 21.01
C GLN A 195 18.64 17.60 21.72
N SER A 196 17.45 18.07 22.04
CA SER A 196 17.23 19.35 22.72
C SER A 196 17.67 19.35 24.18
N ARG A 197 17.51 18.22 24.91
CA ARG A 197 17.78 18.16 26.36
C ARG A 197 19.12 17.57 26.74
N GLN A 198 19.68 16.66 25.92
CA GLN A 198 20.88 15.89 26.29
C GLN A 198 22.11 16.22 25.46
N LEU A 199 21.96 16.65 24.20
CA LEU A 199 23.08 16.89 23.29
C LEU A 199 23.38 18.37 23.11
N THR A 200 22.39 19.24 23.22
CA THR A 200 22.55 20.67 22.99
C THR A 200 22.43 21.42 24.33
N HIS A 201 23.54 21.58 25.03
CA HIS A 201 23.65 22.41 26.25
C HIS A 201 24.14 23.81 25.83
N ASN A 202 23.36 24.48 25.00
CA ASN A 202 23.69 25.85 24.59
C ASN A 202 22.81 26.82 25.40
N ASP A 203 23.43 27.64 26.22
CA ASP A 203 22.74 28.69 26.99
C ASP A 203 22.30 29.85 26.09
N LEU A 204 22.90 29.99 24.89
CA LEU A 204 22.58 31.04 23.92
C LEU A 204 22.85 30.54 22.49
N THR A 205 21.87 30.66 21.61
CA THR A 205 22.02 30.43 20.17
C THR A 205 21.76 31.71 19.40
N ILE A 206 22.77 32.27 18.76
CA ILE A 206 22.67 33.48 17.94
C ILE A 206 22.65 33.04 16.48
N SER A 207 21.53 33.27 15.77
CA SER A 207 21.43 33.07 14.33
C SER A 207 21.79 34.36 13.61
N LEU A 208 22.91 34.37 12.92
CA LEU A 208 23.33 35.52 12.11
C LEU A 208 22.86 35.36 10.67
N SER A 209 22.44 36.45 10.03
CA SER A 209 22.15 36.47 8.59
C SER A 209 23.50 36.41 7.81
N ASP A 210 23.56 35.65 6.73
CA ASP A 210 24.78 35.23 6.03
C ASP A 210 25.81 36.36 5.74
N GLU A 211 25.36 37.57 5.50
CA GLU A 211 26.24 38.69 5.17
C GLU A 211 26.95 39.31 6.40
N LYS A 212 26.35 39.19 7.60
CA LYS A 212 26.95 39.68 8.84
C LYS A 212 27.75 38.60 9.61
N ALA A 213 27.54 37.34 9.29
CA ALA A 213 28.18 36.22 9.94
C ALA A 213 29.70 36.26 9.74
N LEU A 214 30.14 36.46 8.51
CA LEU A 214 31.58 36.51 8.14
C LEU A 214 32.33 37.66 8.81
N THR A 215 31.71 38.83 8.94
CA THR A 215 32.33 39.99 9.57
C THR A 215 32.40 39.88 11.10
N MET A 216 31.42 39.22 11.73
CA MET A 216 31.47 38.96 13.17
C MET A 216 32.41 37.83 13.55
N GLU A 217 32.53 36.79 12.74
CA GLU A 217 33.47 35.70 12.95
C GLU A 217 34.93 36.20 12.92
N GLN A 218 35.25 37.09 12.01
CA GLN A 218 36.55 37.75 11.94
C GLN A 218 36.79 38.65 13.15
N GLY A 219 35.81 39.43 13.57
CA GLY A 219 35.91 40.31 14.74
C GLY A 219 36.02 39.53 16.06
N LEU A 220 35.41 38.36 16.20
CA LEU A 220 35.55 37.49 17.36
C LEU A 220 36.88 36.77 17.39
N ALA A 221 37.38 36.35 16.25
CA ALA A 221 38.75 35.76 16.14
C ALA A 221 39.83 36.76 16.55
N ASP A 222 39.75 38.02 16.10
CA ASP A 222 40.66 39.10 16.45
C ASP A 222 40.62 39.46 17.95
N THR A 223 39.46 39.40 18.57
CA THR A 223 39.33 39.69 20.02
C THR A 223 39.87 38.55 20.89
N LEU A 224 39.74 37.31 20.46
CA LEU A 224 40.30 36.14 21.16
C LEU A 224 41.83 36.07 21.05
N ASP A 225 42.42 36.42 19.89
CA ASP A 225 43.84 36.49 19.69
C ASP A 225 44.49 37.64 20.48
N SER A 226 43.79 38.75 20.69
CA SER A 226 44.29 39.89 21.50
C SER A 226 44.20 39.67 23.00
N SER A 227 43.50 38.62 23.47
CA SER A 227 43.31 38.29 24.88
C SER A 227 44.22 37.15 25.39
N SER A 228 45.02 36.55 24.52
CA SER A 228 46.04 35.55 24.85
C SER A 228 47.43 36.16 24.91
#